data_100bec9a87f4cf8abdd5dfccc5aa0bb1
#
_entry.id   100bec9a87f4cf8abdd5dfccc5aa0bb1
#
_cell.length_a   1.000
_cell.length_b   1.000
_cell.length_c   1.000
_cell.angle_alpha   90.00
_cell.angle_beta   90.00
_cell.angle_gamma   90.00
#
_symmetry.space_group_name_H-M   'P 1'
#
loop_
_entity.id
_entity.type
_entity.pdbx_description
1 polymer ?
#
loop_
_entity_poly.entity_id
_entity_poly.type
_entity_poly.pdbx_seq_one_letter_code
_entity_poly.pdbx_strand_id
1 'polypeptide(L)'
;MRRFLVLLVVAFISIPFANGRNALNTDEMKMLQDSGGWEILSMSKNQVNGFPTQHPCFDGRPHPGQCSGVLILTKSNTFSQTVRIQGQSVKRTGTYQLNGDQLAFVDELGTQDGPYTLTLNAQTKSLILQMPQIRMELMLESEYRKMLEEQKKRDHPR
;
A
#
# COMPACT_ATOMS: atom_id res chain seq x y z
N MET A 1 -24.81 31.22 35.41
CA MET A 1 -23.83 30.30 34.84
C MET A 1 -24.21 30.02 33.39
N ARG A 2 -23.55 30.66 32.43
CA ARG A 2 -23.79 30.45 31.00
C ARG A 2 -22.85 29.34 30.51
N ARG A 3 -23.41 28.20 30.10
CA ARG A 3 -22.66 27.10 29.47
C ARG A 3 -22.39 27.48 28.01
N PHE A 4 -21.12 27.74 27.69
CA PHE A 4 -20.67 27.86 26.30
C PHE A 4 -20.60 26.47 25.69
N LEU A 5 -21.47 26.20 24.73
CA LEU A 5 -21.42 25.03 23.90
C LEU A 5 -20.35 25.31 22.82
N VAL A 6 -19.17 24.71 22.96
CA VAL A 6 -18.14 24.74 21.92
C VAL A 6 -18.53 23.74 20.85
N LEU A 7 -19.07 24.25 19.74
CA LEU A 7 -19.32 23.45 18.54
C LEU A 7 -17.98 23.20 17.85
N LEU A 8 -17.48 21.99 17.99
CA LEU A 8 -16.28 21.54 17.27
C LEU A 8 -16.68 21.30 15.81
N VAL A 9 -16.46 22.30 14.96
CA VAL A 9 -16.61 22.14 13.49
C VAL A 9 -15.44 21.35 12.99
N VAL A 10 -15.63 20.05 12.77
CA VAL A 10 -14.67 19.20 12.05
C VAL A 10 -14.72 19.61 10.58
N ALA A 11 -13.79 20.44 10.16
CA ALA A 11 -13.61 20.78 8.76
C ALA A 11 -13.11 19.54 8.03
N PHE A 12 -13.98 18.89 7.28
CA PHE A 12 -13.58 17.90 6.27
C PHE A 12 -12.78 18.63 5.19
N ILE A 13 -11.47 18.52 5.26
CA ILE A 13 -10.61 18.98 4.18
C ILE A 13 -10.84 18.01 3.01
N SER A 14 -11.62 18.47 2.03
CA SER A 14 -11.81 17.74 0.78
C SER A 14 -10.47 17.75 0.04
N ILE A 15 -9.80 16.59 -0.02
CA ILE A 15 -8.62 16.40 -0.86
C ILE A 15 -9.08 16.53 -2.31
N PRO A 16 -8.54 17.47 -3.11
CA PRO A 16 -8.87 17.52 -4.53
C PRO A 16 -8.26 16.31 -5.22
N PHE A 17 -9.06 15.29 -5.47
CA PHE A 17 -8.65 14.19 -6.33
C PHE A 17 -8.63 14.68 -7.78
N ALA A 18 -7.47 14.63 -8.42
CA ALA A 18 -7.40 14.73 -9.87
C ALA A 18 -8.22 13.56 -10.46
N ASN A 19 -9.01 13.81 -11.50
CA ASN A 19 -9.93 12.85 -12.10
C ASN A 19 -9.26 11.50 -12.34
N GLY A 20 -9.53 10.53 -11.47
CA GLY A 20 -9.10 9.14 -11.61
C GLY A 20 -9.69 8.55 -12.89
N ARG A 21 -8.87 7.85 -13.67
CA ARG A 21 -9.24 7.44 -15.04
C ARG A 21 -10.21 6.28 -15.10
N ASN A 22 -10.23 5.38 -14.11
CA ASN A 22 -11.15 4.24 -14.08
C ASN A 22 -11.45 3.84 -12.64
N ALA A 23 -12.72 3.73 -12.29
CA ALA A 23 -13.13 3.10 -11.04
C ALA A 23 -12.82 1.60 -11.12
N LEU A 24 -12.33 1.03 -10.02
CA LEU A 24 -12.17 -0.42 -9.90
C LEU A 24 -13.54 -1.10 -10.04
N ASN A 25 -13.58 -2.21 -10.76
CA ASN A 25 -14.78 -3.03 -10.84
C ASN A 25 -14.99 -3.82 -9.53
N THR A 26 -16.15 -4.48 -9.40
CA THR A 26 -16.54 -5.20 -8.18
C THR A 26 -15.52 -6.29 -7.78
N ASP A 27 -15.00 -7.04 -8.76
CA ASP A 27 -14.04 -8.13 -8.50
C ASP A 27 -12.67 -7.58 -8.09
N GLU A 28 -12.24 -6.48 -8.69
CA GLU A 28 -11.03 -5.75 -8.31
C GLU A 28 -11.15 -5.18 -6.89
N MET A 29 -12.29 -4.58 -6.55
CA MET A 29 -12.56 -4.09 -5.21
C MET A 29 -12.55 -5.22 -4.18
N LYS A 30 -13.17 -6.35 -4.51
CA LYS A 30 -13.15 -7.54 -3.66
C LYS A 30 -11.74 -8.06 -3.46
N MET A 31 -10.96 -8.14 -4.54
CA MET A 31 -9.56 -8.54 -4.45
C MET A 31 -8.76 -7.58 -3.58
N LEU A 32 -8.95 -6.27 -3.73
CA LEU A 32 -8.24 -5.26 -2.98
C LEU A 32 -8.50 -5.37 -1.47
N GLN A 33 -9.73 -5.68 -1.07
CA GLN A 33 -10.22 -5.58 0.31
C GLN A 33 -10.35 -6.91 1.05
N ASP A 34 -10.62 -8.01 0.34
CA ASP A 34 -11.00 -9.30 0.96
C ASP A 34 -9.93 -10.37 0.87
N SER A 35 -8.89 -10.16 0.10
CA SER A 35 -7.94 -11.22 -0.23
C SER A 35 -6.81 -11.38 0.77
N GLY A 36 -6.84 -10.69 1.90
CA GLY A 36 -5.80 -10.72 2.92
C GLY A 36 -4.79 -9.57 2.76
N GLY A 37 -3.53 -9.84 3.01
CA GLY A 37 -2.47 -8.83 2.91
C GLY A 37 -1.86 -8.73 1.52
N TRP A 38 -1.31 -7.56 1.24
CA TRP A 38 -0.48 -7.26 0.07
C TRP A 38 0.97 -7.15 0.51
N GLU A 39 1.78 -8.14 0.14
CA GLU A 39 3.22 -8.15 0.46
C GLU A 39 3.98 -7.17 -0.42
N ILE A 40 4.82 -6.35 0.17
CA ILE A 40 5.64 -5.37 -0.53
C ILE A 40 6.81 -6.10 -1.22
N LEU A 41 6.86 -6.05 -2.53
CA LEU A 41 7.93 -6.63 -3.34
C LEU A 41 9.08 -5.65 -3.56
N SER A 42 8.74 -4.40 -3.83
CA SER A 42 9.73 -3.35 -4.06
C SER A 42 9.20 -1.99 -3.66
N MET A 43 10.12 -1.13 -3.28
CA MET A 43 9.88 0.30 -3.08
C MET A 43 10.95 1.09 -3.81
N SER A 44 10.54 2.04 -4.63
CA SER A 44 11.46 2.99 -5.26
C SER A 44 11.11 4.40 -4.84
N LYS A 45 12.13 5.21 -4.57
CA LYS A 45 12.00 6.63 -4.29
C LYS A 45 12.83 7.38 -5.32
N ASN A 46 12.19 8.24 -6.11
CA ASN A 46 12.90 9.12 -7.00
C ASN A 46 13.63 10.18 -6.18
N GLN A 47 14.96 10.19 -6.24
CA GLN A 47 15.73 11.28 -5.65
C GLN A 47 15.61 12.52 -6.53
N VAL A 48 15.70 13.70 -5.90
CA VAL A 48 15.61 15.02 -6.55
C VAL A 48 16.64 15.21 -7.68
N ASN A 49 17.67 14.35 -7.76
CA ASN A 49 18.75 14.38 -8.76
C ASN A 49 18.62 13.29 -9.85
N GLY A 50 17.43 12.74 -10.07
CA GLY A 50 17.13 12.00 -11.30
C GLY A 50 17.50 10.52 -11.31
N PHE A 51 18.09 9.94 -10.27
CA PHE A 51 18.35 8.51 -10.20
C PHE A 51 17.37 7.85 -9.21
N PRO A 52 16.50 6.90 -9.67
CA PRO A 52 15.65 6.17 -8.77
C PRO A 52 16.52 5.27 -7.89
N THR A 53 16.48 5.46 -6.58
CA THR A 53 16.97 4.44 -5.64
C THR A 53 15.91 3.36 -5.56
N GLN A 54 16.16 2.25 -6.21
CA GLN A 54 15.35 1.04 -6.05
C GLN A 54 15.83 0.30 -4.79
N HIS A 55 14.92 0.07 -3.86
CA HIS A 55 15.14 -0.84 -2.75
C HIS A 55 14.32 -2.11 -3.04
N PRO A 56 14.91 -3.12 -3.69
CA PRO A 56 14.19 -4.37 -3.91
C PRO A 56 13.94 -5.02 -2.55
N CYS A 57 12.67 -5.27 -2.24
CA CYS A 57 12.28 -6.10 -1.11
C CYS A 57 12.36 -7.57 -1.51
N PHE A 58 12.33 -7.83 -2.82
CA PHE A 58 12.42 -9.14 -3.44
C PHE A 58 13.00 -8.98 -4.87
N ASP A 59 14.09 -9.63 -5.15
CA ASP A 59 14.72 -9.71 -6.48
C ASP A 59 14.82 -11.16 -6.98
N GLY A 60 13.77 -11.97 -6.73
CA GLY A 60 13.80 -13.39 -6.94
C GLY A 60 14.31 -14.17 -5.72
N ARG A 61 14.80 -13.48 -4.67
CA ARG A 61 15.13 -14.04 -3.35
C ARG A 61 14.62 -13.09 -2.28
N PRO A 62 14.04 -13.60 -1.18
CA PRO A 62 13.73 -12.73 -0.05
C PRO A 62 15.04 -12.12 0.47
N HIS A 63 15.09 -10.79 0.53
CA HIS A 63 16.17 -10.07 1.21
C HIS A 63 15.71 -9.70 2.63
N PRO A 64 15.77 -10.63 3.60
CA PRO A 64 15.41 -10.32 4.97
C PRO A 64 16.40 -9.28 5.49
N GLY A 65 15.92 -8.06 5.67
CA GLY A 65 16.70 -6.96 6.23
C GLY A 65 16.82 -5.72 5.36
N GLN A 66 16.59 -5.78 4.06
CA GLN A 66 16.59 -4.58 3.23
C GLN A 66 15.22 -3.91 3.18
N CYS A 67 14.18 -4.66 2.87
CA CYS A 67 12.81 -4.16 2.85
C CYS A 67 11.85 -5.34 2.94
N SER A 68 10.78 -5.17 3.66
CA SER A 68 9.64 -6.08 3.71
C SER A 68 8.43 -5.33 4.24
N GLY A 69 7.24 -5.87 4.05
CA GLY A 69 6.07 -5.28 4.66
C GLY A 69 4.78 -5.79 4.05
N VAL A 70 3.71 -5.48 4.75
CA VAL A 70 2.34 -5.87 4.38
C VAL A 70 1.45 -4.66 4.44
N LEU A 71 0.61 -4.49 3.44
CA LEU A 71 -0.52 -3.58 3.41
C LEU A 71 -1.82 -4.39 3.46
N ILE A 72 -2.69 -4.09 4.39
CA ILE A 72 -4.03 -4.67 4.50
C ILE A 72 -5.04 -3.55 4.32
N LEU A 73 -6.00 -3.75 3.41
CA LEU A 73 -7.13 -2.86 3.17
C LEU A 73 -8.42 -3.63 3.48
N THR A 74 -9.35 -3.00 4.17
CA THR A 74 -10.60 -3.64 4.58
C THR A 74 -11.81 -2.97 3.95
N LYS A 75 -12.95 -3.68 3.90
CA LYS A 75 -14.25 -3.13 3.45
C LYS A 75 -14.75 -1.96 4.28
N SER A 76 -14.31 -1.85 5.53
CA SER A 76 -14.66 -0.74 6.40
C SER A 76 -13.81 0.51 6.14
N ASN A 77 -13.09 0.55 5.04
CA ASN A 77 -12.16 1.62 4.66
C ASN A 77 -11.07 1.87 5.71
N THR A 78 -10.66 0.83 6.42
CA THR A 78 -9.50 0.89 7.31
C THR A 78 -8.29 0.22 6.68
N PHE A 79 -7.10 0.68 7.05
CA PHE A 79 -5.85 0.06 6.64
C PHE A 79 -4.95 -0.27 7.82
N SER A 80 -4.13 -1.27 7.61
CA SER A 80 -2.95 -1.56 8.43
C SER A 80 -1.76 -1.75 7.50
N GLN A 81 -0.69 -1.05 7.75
CA GLN A 81 0.55 -1.16 6.99
C GLN A 81 1.70 -1.39 7.95
N THR A 82 2.51 -2.38 7.65
CA THR A 82 3.80 -2.59 8.29
C THR A 82 4.86 -2.53 7.21
N VAL A 83 5.87 -1.69 7.39
CA VAL A 83 7.01 -1.58 6.48
C VAL A 83 8.28 -1.75 7.29
N ARG A 84 9.18 -2.60 6.81
CA ARG A 84 10.51 -2.77 7.37
C ARG A 84 11.54 -2.38 6.33
N ILE A 85 12.41 -1.46 6.67
CA ILE A 85 13.51 -0.98 5.83
C ILE A 85 14.77 -0.94 6.68
N GLN A 86 15.83 -1.62 6.26
CA GLN A 86 17.14 -1.65 6.95
C GLN A 86 17.02 -2.02 8.45
N GLY A 87 16.15 -2.98 8.77
CA GLY A 87 15.94 -3.44 10.14
C GLY A 87 15.00 -2.57 10.99
N GLN A 88 14.65 -1.37 10.55
CA GLN A 88 13.65 -0.55 11.22
C GLN A 88 12.24 -0.92 10.74
N SER A 89 11.31 -1.06 11.68
CA SER A 89 9.90 -1.37 11.37
C SER A 89 9.02 -0.18 11.73
N VAL A 90 8.22 0.24 10.76
CA VAL A 90 7.17 1.25 10.96
C VAL A 90 5.82 0.57 10.75
N LYS A 91 4.94 0.70 11.73
CA LYS A 91 3.55 0.26 11.65
C LYS A 91 2.65 1.48 11.62
N ARG A 92 1.69 1.48 10.71
CA ARG A 92 0.66 2.52 10.57
C ARG A 92 -0.70 1.85 10.45
N THR A 93 -1.69 2.47 11.08
CA THR A 93 -3.11 2.10 10.98
C THR A 93 -3.94 3.36 10.81
N GLY A 94 -5.14 3.22 10.28
CA GLY A 94 -6.02 4.35 10.06
C GLY A 94 -7.09 4.04 9.03
N THR A 95 -7.53 5.06 8.31
CA THR A 95 -8.54 4.96 7.26
C THR A 95 -7.94 5.26 5.90
N TYR A 96 -8.59 4.76 4.85
CA TYR A 96 -8.23 5.12 3.49
C TYR A 96 -9.45 5.61 2.71
N GLN A 97 -9.19 6.37 1.67
CA GLN A 97 -10.18 6.84 0.70
C GLN A 97 -9.76 6.37 -0.68
N LEU A 98 -10.69 5.79 -1.40
CA LEU A 98 -10.50 5.37 -2.79
C LEU A 98 -11.50 6.14 -3.66
N ASN A 99 -10.98 6.87 -4.65
CA ASN A 99 -11.78 7.60 -5.63
C ASN A 99 -11.26 7.28 -7.04
N GLY A 100 -12.00 6.45 -7.76
CA GLY A 100 -11.51 5.88 -9.00
C GLY A 100 -10.27 5.01 -8.76
N ASP A 101 -9.16 5.37 -9.37
CA ASP A 101 -7.84 4.76 -9.18
C ASP A 101 -6.93 5.51 -8.18
N GLN A 102 -7.49 6.50 -7.46
CA GLN A 102 -6.73 7.30 -6.50
C GLN A 102 -6.95 6.80 -5.07
N LEU A 103 -5.88 6.38 -4.41
CA LEU A 103 -5.88 5.87 -3.05
C LEU A 103 -5.13 6.82 -2.12
N ALA A 104 -5.77 7.27 -1.05
CA ALA A 104 -5.16 8.10 -0.03
C ALA A 104 -5.36 7.49 1.36
N PHE A 105 -4.37 7.64 2.22
CA PHE A 105 -4.38 7.14 3.59
C PHE A 105 -4.43 8.30 4.58
N VAL A 106 -5.12 8.09 5.70
CA VAL A 106 -5.09 8.99 6.86
C VAL A 106 -4.81 8.12 8.08
N ASP A 107 -3.66 8.31 8.72
CA ASP A 107 -3.30 7.53 9.90
C ASP A 107 -4.02 8.02 11.17
N GLU A 108 -3.85 7.29 12.26
CA GLU A 108 -4.48 7.62 13.56
C GLU A 108 -4.03 8.97 14.13
N LEU A 109 -2.92 9.51 13.67
CA LEU A 109 -2.42 10.84 14.05
C LEU A 109 -2.95 11.94 13.14
N GLY A 110 -3.77 11.58 12.13
CA GLY A 110 -4.29 12.51 11.12
C GLY A 110 -3.30 12.85 10.02
N THR A 111 -2.16 12.16 9.94
CA THR A 111 -1.20 12.36 8.86
C THR A 111 -1.76 11.79 7.57
N GLN A 112 -1.78 12.62 6.54
CA GLN A 112 -2.23 12.23 5.20
C GLN A 112 -1.04 11.73 4.37
N ASP A 113 -1.29 10.67 3.58
CA ASP A 113 -0.32 10.06 2.68
C ASP A 113 -1.02 9.69 1.37
N GLY A 114 -0.48 10.15 0.26
CA GLY A 114 -1.12 10.04 -1.05
C GLY A 114 -1.59 11.41 -1.60
N PRO A 115 -2.45 11.45 -2.64
CA PRO A 115 -3.03 10.28 -3.30
C PRO A 115 -2.02 9.49 -4.14
N TYR A 116 -2.11 8.18 -4.08
CA TYR A 116 -1.41 7.25 -4.95
C TYR A 116 -2.29 6.90 -6.13
N THR A 117 -1.74 6.85 -7.34
CA THR A 117 -2.38 6.16 -8.44
C THR A 117 -2.25 4.66 -8.21
N LEU A 118 -3.39 3.98 -8.14
CA LEU A 118 -3.50 2.55 -7.92
C LEU A 118 -3.64 1.84 -9.26
N THR A 119 -2.80 0.84 -9.51
CA THR A 119 -2.95 -0.07 -10.64
C THR A 119 -3.02 -1.50 -10.12
N LEU A 120 -4.15 -2.16 -10.31
CA LEU A 120 -4.39 -3.55 -9.93
C LEU A 120 -4.34 -4.45 -11.16
N ASN A 121 -3.55 -5.52 -11.09
CA ASN A 121 -3.55 -6.57 -12.10
C ASN A 121 -4.16 -7.85 -11.49
N ALA A 122 -5.37 -8.17 -11.91
CA ALA A 122 -6.11 -9.32 -11.41
C ALA A 122 -5.50 -10.66 -11.82
N GLN A 123 -4.80 -10.73 -12.96
CA GLN A 123 -4.17 -11.95 -13.46
C GLN A 123 -2.91 -12.30 -12.67
N THR A 124 -2.05 -11.33 -12.45
CA THR A 124 -0.79 -11.51 -11.72
C THR A 124 -0.94 -11.34 -10.21
N LYS A 125 -2.14 -10.95 -9.74
CA LYS A 125 -2.41 -10.65 -8.33
C LYS A 125 -1.43 -9.62 -7.77
N SER A 126 -1.13 -8.60 -8.57
CA SER A 126 -0.21 -7.54 -8.21
C SER A 126 -0.91 -6.18 -8.10
N LEU A 127 -0.37 -5.34 -7.24
CA LEU A 127 -0.83 -4.00 -6.96
C LEU A 127 0.35 -3.04 -7.06
N ILE A 128 0.17 -1.94 -7.77
CA ILE A 128 1.14 -0.84 -7.84
C ILE A 128 0.49 0.38 -7.23
N LEU A 129 1.17 1.00 -6.27
CA LEU A 129 0.84 2.29 -5.71
C LEU A 129 1.92 3.29 -6.11
N GLN A 130 1.54 4.34 -6.83
CA GLN A 130 2.49 5.28 -7.41
C GLN A 130 2.14 6.73 -7.12
N MET A 131 3.12 7.48 -6.66
CA MET A 131 3.17 8.94 -6.65
C MET A 131 4.38 9.41 -7.47
N PRO A 132 4.51 10.72 -7.80
CA PRO A 132 5.65 11.23 -8.55
C PRO A 132 7.02 10.86 -7.97
N GLN A 133 7.10 10.70 -6.64
CA GLN A 133 8.36 10.44 -5.93
C GLN A 133 8.49 9.03 -5.37
N ILE A 134 7.39 8.26 -5.32
CA ILE A 134 7.35 6.94 -4.67
C ILE A 134 6.58 5.98 -5.57
N ARG A 135 7.16 4.81 -5.78
CA ARG A 135 6.48 3.67 -6.40
C ARG A 135 6.64 2.46 -5.48
N MET A 136 5.54 1.82 -5.18
CA MET A 136 5.47 0.61 -4.37
C MET A 136 4.82 -0.48 -5.21
N GLU A 137 5.49 -1.62 -5.32
CA GLU A 137 4.96 -2.82 -5.97
C GLU A 137 4.65 -3.86 -4.92
N LEU A 138 3.45 -4.40 -4.97
CA LEU A 138 2.94 -5.35 -4.00
C LEU A 138 2.36 -6.57 -4.71
N MET A 139 2.37 -7.70 -4.03
CA MET A 139 1.75 -8.94 -4.48
C MET A 139 0.83 -9.48 -3.40
N LEU A 140 -0.24 -10.12 -3.82
CA LEU A 140 -1.14 -10.77 -2.87
C LEU A 140 -0.40 -11.81 -2.03
N GLU A 141 -0.59 -11.81 -0.72
CA GLU A 141 0.12 -12.68 0.22
C GLU A 141 0.08 -14.16 -0.19
N SER A 142 -1.07 -14.64 -0.68
CA SER A 142 -1.20 -16.03 -1.14
C SER A 142 -0.30 -16.37 -2.33
N GLU A 143 -0.11 -15.45 -3.27
CA GLU A 143 0.78 -15.64 -4.42
C GLU A 143 2.24 -15.50 -4.01
N TYR A 144 2.54 -14.55 -3.13
CA TYR A 144 3.87 -14.40 -2.57
C TYR A 144 4.34 -15.67 -1.85
N ARG A 145 3.47 -16.30 -1.05
CA ARG A 145 3.78 -17.57 -0.38
C ARG A 145 4.05 -18.70 -1.36
N LYS A 146 3.24 -18.83 -2.44
CA LYS A 146 3.48 -19.82 -3.49
C LYS A 146 4.85 -19.63 -4.16
N MET A 147 5.17 -18.38 -4.49
CA MET A 147 6.45 -18.05 -5.10
C MET A 147 7.63 -18.44 -4.20
N LEU A 148 7.54 -18.20 -2.88
CA LEU A 148 8.56 -18.62 -1.92
C LEU A 148 8.69 -20.14 -1.82
N GLU A 149 7.60 -20.88 -1.86
CA GLU A 149 7.61 -22.35 -1.83
C GLU A 149 8.23 -22.95 -3.11
N GLU A 150 7.90 -22.38 -4.26
CA GLU A 150 8.50 -22.80 -5.52
C GLU A 150 10.00 -22.52 -5.57
N GLN A 151 10.43 -21.41 -5.01
CA GLN A 151 11.84 -21.08 -4.91
C GLN A 151 12.58 -22.08 -3.99
N LYS A 152 12.03 -22.40 -2.82
CA LYS A 152 12.62 -23.41 -1.92
C LYS A 152 12.79 -24.77 -2.61
N LYS A 153 11.83 -25.18 -3.45
CA LYS A 153 11.93 -26.43 -4.22
C LYS A 153 13.05 -26.40 -5.28
N ARG A 154 13.30 -25.24 -5.87
CA ARG A 154 14.41 -25.09 -6.84
C ARG A 154 15.77 -25.07 -6.17
N ASP A 155 15.88 -24.44 -5.01
CA ASP A 155 17.15 -24.33 -4.28
C ASP A 155 17.55 -25.64 -3.57
N HIS A 156 16.59 -26.55 -3.35
CA HIS A 156 16.79 -27.86 -2.72
C HIS A 156 16.15 -28.98 -3.56
N PRO A 157 16.64 -29.24 -4.79
CA PRO A 157 16.14 -30.37 -5.58
C PRO A 157 16.49 -31.67 -4.84
N ARG A 158 15.47 -32.51 -4.67
CA ARG A 158 15.63 -33.85 -4.06
C ARG A 158 16.37 -34.77 -5.00
#